data_d0e7a4c528c98885e846ba046309ac74
#
_entry.id   d0e7a4c528c98885e846ba046309ac74
#
_cell.length_a   1.000
_cell.length_b   1.000
_cell.length_c   1.000
_cell.angle_alpha   90.00
_cell.angle_beta   90.00
_cell.angle_gamma   90.00
#
_symmetry.space_group_name_H-M   'P 1'
#
loop_
_entity.id
_entity.type
_entity.pdbx_description
1 polymer ?
#
loop_
_entity_poly.entity_id
_entity_poly.type
_entity_poly.pdbx_seq_one_letter_code
_entity_poly.pdbx_strand_id
1 'polypeptide(L)'
;METTRGMTFIEVLVWISVFTIAMLAIVSTLLSFYKTNTYTLEQADAVTYAQRALEQIVRTIREGAYSSQGAFPIVSLAANDFVFYADVDSDALIERVHYYISGTNLMRGVLDPTGDPPDYVGIETTSVIAEYVRNTAQGISLFRYYDEIGSEITNYTNWTAVRFVTVNLAVNVNVAALPNQLTLSSSAAIRNLIGH
;
A
#
# COMPACT_ATOMS: atom_id res chain seq x y z
N MET A 1 34.09 53.23 43.67
CA MET A 1 35.06 52.62 42.76
C MET A 1 34.64 51.18 42.55
N GLU A 2 33.98 50.90 41.47
CA GLU A 2 33.69 49.54 41.05
C GLU A 2 34.95 48.90 40.46
N THR A 3 35.45 47.87 41.09
CA THR A 3 36.60 47.08 40.60
C THR A 3 36.09 46.19 39.48
N THR A 4 36.26 46.57 38.23
CA THR A 4 36.08 45.71 37.09
C THR A 4 37.15 44.59 37.16
N ARG A 5 36.72 43.39 37.59
CA ARG A 5 37.57 42.18 37.54
C ARG A 5 37.61 41.72 36.10
N GLY A 6 38.77 41.73 35.47
CA GLY A 6 39.02 41.10 34.15
C GLY A 6 38.89 39.60 34.27
N MET A 7 38.34 38.94 33.22
CA MET A 7 38.31 37.48 33.10
C MET A 7 39.71 36.90 32.91
N THR A 8 39.98 35.79 33.57
CA THR A 8 41.21 35.04 33.38
C THR A 8 41.18 34.19 32.08
N PHE A 9 42.33 33.92 31.49
CA PHE A 9 42.47 33.13 30.26
C PHE A 9 41.83 31.72 30.45
N ILE A 10 42.00 31.11 31.61
CA ILE A 10 41.41 29.80 31.92
C ILE A 10 39.87 29.85 31.97
N GLU A 11 39.32 30.95 32.49
CA GLU A 11 37.86 31.13 32.54
C GLU A 11 37.24 31.27 31.17
N VAL A 12 37.87 31.98 30.21
CA VAL A 12 37.47 32.04 28.81
C VAL A 12 37.53 30.66 28.14
N LEU A 13 38.58 29.88 28.38
CA LEU A 13 38.68 28.51 27.84
C LEU A 13 37.56 27.62 28.34
N VAL A 14 37.23 27.69 29.62
CA VAL A 14 36.12 26.90 30.19
C VAL A 14 34.78 27.32 29.57
N TRP A 15 34.52 28.60 29.42
CA TRP A 15 33.30 29.08 28.79
C TRP A 15 33.15 28.67 27.33
N ILE A 16 34.22 28.74 26.53
CA ILE A 16 34.24 28.27 25.14
C ILE A 16 33.97 26.77 25.08
N SER A 17 34.57 25.97 25.96
CA SER A 17 34.37 24.54 25.99
C SER A 17 32.92 24.16 26.33
N VAL A 18 32.36 24.77 27.37
CA VAL A 18 30.95 24.56 27.76
C VAL A 18 29.99 25.00 26.65
N PHE A 19 30.24 26.16 26.05
CA PHE A 19 29.42 26.65 24.93
C PHE A 19 29.47 25.73 23.73
N THR A 20 30.66 25.23 23.38
CA THR A 20 30.83 24.28 22.25
C THR A 20 30.05 23.00 22.48
N ILE A 21 30.12 22.41 23.70
CA ILE A 21 29.38 21.21 24.07
C ILE A 21 27.86 21.47 23.98
N ALA A 22 27.40 22.61 24.53
CA ALA A 22 26.00 22.99 24.47
C ALA A 22 25.50 23.16 23.02
N MET A 23 26.29 23.81 22.16
CA MET A 23 25.95 23.96 20.73
C MET A 23 25.90 22.63 19.99
N LEU A 24 26.84 21.70 20.25
CA LEU A 24 26.79 20.36 19.65
C LEU A 24 25.54 19.60 20.06
N ALA A 25 25.12 19.70 21.34
CA ALA A 25 23.89 19.07 21.81
C ALA A 25 22.65 19.65 21.12
N ILE A 26 22.57 20.98 20.97
CA ILE A 26 21.45 21.66 20.28
C ILE A 26 21.39 21.22 18.81
N VAL A 27 22.52 21.27 18.10
CA VAL A 27 22.56 20.86 16.66
C VAL A 27 22.17 19.41 16.50
N SER A 28 22.68 18.51 17.35
CA SER A 28 22.31 17.09 17.31
C SER A 28 20.80 16.88 17.51
N THR A 29 20.21 17.60 18.47
CA THR A 29 18.76 17.55 18.75
C THR A 29 17.95 18.04 17.55
N LEU A 30 18.32 19.16 16.94
CA LEU A 30 17.66 19.71 15.76
C LEU A 30 17.71 18.74 14.58
N LEU A 31 18.89 18.16 14.29
CA LEU A 31 19.03 17.18 13.21
C LEU A 31 18.17 15.93 13.43
N SER A 32 18.11 15.45 14.66
CA SER A 32 17.24 14.32 15.04
C SER A 32 15.76 14.67 14.85
N PHE A 33 15.37 15.86 15.25
CA PHE A 33 14.00 16.37 15.09
C PHE A 33 13.60 16.44 13.60
N TYR A 34 14.45 17.02 12.76
CA TYR A 34 14.18 17.09 11.31
C TYR A 34 14.03 15.72 10.68
N LYS A 35 14.93 14.78 10.98
CA LYS A 35 14.84 13.40 10.46
C LYS A 35 13.55 12.69 10.88
N THR A 36 13.16 12.82 12.14
CA THR A 36 11.93 12.21 12.66
C THR A 36 10.69 12.83 12.04
N ASN A 37 10.67 14.16 11.88
CA ASN A 37 9.53 14.87 11.30
C ASN A 37 9.33 14.48 9.82
N THR A 38 10.39 14.46 9.02
CA THR A 38 10.33 14.04 7.61
C THR A 38 9.79 12.61 7.49
N TYR A 39 10.33 11.67 8.28
CA TYR A 39 9.86 10.29 8.31
C TYR A 39 8.35 10.20 8.66
N THR A 40 7.90 10.95 9.66
CA THR A 40 6.50 10.92 10.10
C THR A 40 5.55 11.42 9.00
N LEU A 41 5.94 12.46 8.26
CA LEU A 41 5.17 12.97 7.13
C LEU A 41 5.12 11.96 5.98
N GLU A 42 6.25 11.41 5.58
CA GLU A 42 6.31 10.38 4.52
C GLU A 42 5.48 9.13 4.88
N GLN A 43 5.52 8.71 6.15
CA GLN A 43 4.71 7.58 6.62
C GLN A 43 3.21 7.90 6.58
N ALA A 44 2.80 9.12 6.97
CA ALA A 44 1.42 9.56 6.91
C ALA A 44 0.89 9.60 5.47
N ASP A 45 1.70 10.09 4.53
CA ASP A 45 1.37 10.10 3.11
C ASP A 45 1.25 8.68 2.56
N ALA A 46 2.21 7.80 2.86
CA ALA A 46 2.17 6.40 2.43
C ALA A 46 0.91 5.67 2.94
N VAL A 47 0.51 5.91 4.18
CA VAL A 47 -0.73 5.36 4.75
C VAL A 47 -1.96 5.91 4.03
N THR A 48 -1.99 7.20 3.72
CA THR A 48 -3.10 7.83 2.99
C THR A 48 -3.25 7.26 1.58
N TYR A 49 -2.14 7.08 0.85
CA TYR A 49 -2.16 6.42 -0.46
C TYR A 49 -2.61 4.96 -0.36
N ALA A 50 -2.13 4.23 0.64
CA ALA A 50 -2.54 2.85 0.88
C ALA A 50 -4.04 2.72 1.19
N GLN A 51 -4.63 3.65 1.96
CA GLN A 51 -6.07 3.68 2.22
C GLN A 51 -6.87 3.90 0.94
N ARG A 52 -6.48 4.88 0.12
CA ARG A 52 -7.13 5.15 -1.19
C ARG A 52 -7.02 3.94 -2.12
N ALA A 53 -5.84 3.31 -2.19
CA ALA A 53 -5.64 2.11 -2.98
C ALA A 53 -6.56 0.97 -2.50
N LEU A 54 -6.64 0.75 -1.19
CA LEU A 54 -7.50 -0.27 -0.59
C LEU A 54 -8.98 -0.03 -0.90
N GLU A 55 -9.46 1.22 -0.78
CA GLU A 55 -10.82 1.61 -1.13
C GLU A 55 -11.12 1.39 -2.61
N GLN A 56 -10.17 1.74 -3.49
CA GLN A 56 -10.28 1.52 -4.93
C GLN A 56 -10.37 0.02 -5.25
N ILE A 57 -9.48 -0.80 -4.70
CA ILE A 57 -9.48 -2.26 -4.92
C ILE A 57 -10.81 -2.86 -4.47
N VAL A 58 -11.25 -2.55 -3.25
CA VAL A 58 -12.50 -3.07 -2.67
C VAL A 58 -13.70 -2.66 -3.51
N ARG A 59 -13.75 -1.43 -4.02
CA ARG A 59 -14.81 -0.98 -4.92
C ARG A 59 -14.78 -1.76 -6.22
N THR A 60 -13.63 -1.87 -6.89
CA THR A 60 -13.50 -2.62 -8.15
C THR A 60 -13.84 -4.10 -7.97
N ILE A 61 -13.46 -4.74 -6.85
CA ILE A 61 -13.85 -6.14 -6.56
C ILE A 61 -15.37 -6.28 -6.44
N ARG A 62 -16.08 -5.32 -5.84
CA ARG A 62 -17.56 -5.34 -5.75
C ARG A 62 -18.23 -5.22 -7.12
N GLU A 63 -17.60 -4.53 -8.06
CA GLU A 63 -18.05 -4.35 -9.45
C GLU A 63 -17.67 -5.53 -10.34
N GLY A 64 -17.04 -6.59 -9.78
CA GLY A 64 -16.67 -7.81 -10.48
C GLY A 64 -17.84 -8.40 -11.26
N ALA A 65 -17.63 -8.67 -12.56
CA ALA A 65 -18.66 -9.07 -13.52
C ALA A 65 -18.16 -10.20 -14.44
N TYR A 66 -19.07 -10.84 -15.15
CA TYR A 66 -18.71 -11.72 -16.26
C TYR A 66 -18.05 -10.89 -17.36
N SER A 67 -17.03 -11.46 -18.01
CA SER A 67 -16.33 -10.76 -19.10
C SER A 67 -17.28 -10.43 -20.24
N SER A 68 -16.89 -9.53 -21.13
CA SER A 68 -17.65 -9.22 -22.36
C SER A 68 -17.82 -10.43 -23.29
N GLN A 69 -17.06 -11.51 -23.07
CA GLN A 69 -17.23 -12.81 -23.73
C GLN A 69 -18.08 -13.83 -22.92
N GLY A 70 -18.57 -13.45 -21.74
CA GLY A 70 -19.32 -14.34 -20.83
C GLY A 70 -18.45 -15.26 -19.99
N ALA A 71 -17.12 -15.05 -19.91
CA ALA A 71 -16.24 -15.80 -19.03
C ALA A 71 -16.51 -15.43 -17.57
N PHE A 72 -16.21 -16.38 -16.66
CA PHE A 72 -16.41 -16.22 -15.22
C PHE A 72 -15.63 -15.00 -14.67
N PRO A 73 -16.18 -14.29 -13.68
CA PRO A 73 -15.59 -13.04 -13.16
C PRO A 73 -14.14 -13.14 -12.71
N ILE A 74 -13.69 -14.28 -12.22
CA ILE A 74 -12.33 -14.49 -11.73
C ILE A 74 -11.51 -15.23 -12.78
N VAL A 75 -10.31 -14.72 -13.09
CA VAL A 75 -9.35 -15.31 -14.03
C VAL A 75 -8.30 -16.12 -13.30
N SER A 76 -7.65 -15.52 -12.29
CA SER A 76 -6.62 -16.19 -11.49
C SER A 76 -6.56 -15.64 -10.07
N LEU A 77 -6.12 -16.52 -9.15
CA LEU A 77 -5.94 -16.23 -7.73
C LEU A 77 -4.52 -16.56 -7.29
N ALA A 78 -3.93 -15.68 -6.49
CA ALA A 78 -2.73 -15.99 -5.69
C ALA A 78 -2.71 -15.10 -4.44
N ALA A 79 -1.77 -15.33 -3.54
CA ALA A 79 -1.65 -14.56 -2.30
C ALA A 79 -1.37 -13.07 -2.54
N ASN A 80 -0.59 -12.73 -3.59
CA ASN A 80 -0.18 -11.36 -3.90
C ASN A 80 -0.49 -10.96 -5.35
N ASP A 81 -1.38 -11.69 -6.00
CA ASP A 81 -1.74 -11.52 -7.40
C ASP A 81 -3.21 -11.91 -7.58
N PHE A 82 -4.02 -11.03 -8.19
CA PHE A 82 -5.43 -11.27 -8.40
C PHE A 82 -5.87 -10.68 -9.73
N VAL A 83 -6.39 -11.53 -10.62
CA VAL A 83 -6.91 -11.15 -11.94
C VAL A 83 -8.39 -11.48 -12.02
N PHE A 84 -9.19 -10.50 -12.38
CA PHE A 84 -10.64 -10.64 -12.49
C PHE A 84 -11.20 -9.65 -13.52
N TYR A 85 -12.47 -9.79 -13.85
CA TYR A 85 -13.18 -8.89 -14.73
C TYR A 85 -14.06 -7.93 -13.93
N ALA A 86 -14.02 -6.62 -14.26
CA ALA A 86 -14.83 -5.59 -13.66
C ALA A 86 -14.99 -4.40 -14.60
N ASP A 87 -16.13 -3.75 -14.57
CA ASP A 87 -16.35 -2.46 -15.23
C ASP A 87 -15.66 -1.35 -14.44
N VAL A 88 -14.62 -0.72 -14.99
CA VAL A 88 -13.81 0.27 -14.29
C VAL A 88 -13.97 1.70 -14.79
N ASP A 89 -14.63 1.90 -15.94
CA ASP A 89 -14.85 3.21 -16.55
C ASP A 89 -16.33 3.50 -16.86
N SER A 90 -17.22 2.54 -16.60
CA SER A 90 -18.66 2.65 -16.79
C SER A 90 -19.06 2.78 -18.26
N ASP A 91 -18.35 2.07 -19.13
CA ASP A 91 -18.73 1.91 -20.52
C ASP A 91 -19.56 0.61 -20.75
N ALA A 92 -19.70 0.16 -21.98
CA ALA A 92 -20.46 -1.06 -22.30
C ALA A 92 -19.61 -2.34 -22.26
N LEU A 93 -18.32 -2.23 -22.04
CA LEU A 93 -17.36 -3.33 -22.02
C LEU A 93 -16.90 -3.62 -20.60
N ILE A 94 -16.43 -4.83 -20.36
CA ILE A 94 -15.90 -5.25 -19.05
C ILE A 94 -14.41 -5.49 -19.20
N GLU A 95 -13.60 -4.78 -18.42
CA GLU A 95 -12.15 -4.84 -18.47
C GLU A 95 -11.64 -6.05 -17.69
N ARG A 96 -10.45 -6.52 -18.08
CA ARG A 96 -9.65 -7.42 -17.26
C ARG A 96 -8.75 -6.61 -16.33
N VAL A 97 -8.99 -6.71 -15.04
CA VAL A 97 -8.27 -6.00 -13.98
C VAL A 97 -7.29 -6.93 -13.30
N HIS A 98 -6.07 -6.44 -13.08
CA HIS A 98 -4.98 -7.18 -12.46
C HIS A 98 -4.38 -6.37 -11.33
N TYR A 99 -4.45 -6.87 -10.10
CA TYR A 99 -3.78 -6.30 -8.94
C TYR A 99 -2.65 -7.22 -8.48
N TYR A 100 -1.45 -6.68 -8.36
CA TYR A 100 -0.27 -7.46 -7.96
C TYR A 100 0.79 -6.60 -7.25
N ILE A 101 1.71 -7.28 -6.51
CA ILE A 101 2.86 -6.63 -5.88
C ILE A 101 4.08 -6.78 -6.79
N SER A 102 4.73 -5.66 -7.09
CA SER A 102 6.01 -5.60 -7.79
C SER A 102 7.04 -4.87 -6.93
N GLY A 103 7.98 -5.61 -6.33
CA GLY A 103 8.92 -5.06 -5.36
C GLY A 103 8.20 -4.53 -4.11
N THR A 104 8.27 -3.22 -3.92
CA THR A 104 7.57 -2.50 -2.83
C THR A 104 6.36 -1.70 -3.31
N ASN A 105 5.90 -1.94 -4.53
CA ASN A 105 4.77 -1.23 -5.11
C ASN A 105 3.58 -2.17 -5.30
N LEU A 106 2.40 -1.66 -4.99
CA LEU A 106 1.14 -2.27 -5.38
C LEU A 106 0.75 -1.72 -6.75
N MET A 107 0.61 -2.62 -7.71
CA MET A 107 0.34 -2.31 -9.11
C MET A 107 -1.11 -2.62 -9.45
N ARG A 108 -1.68 -1.83 -10.35
CA ARG A 108 -2.94 -2.09 -11.03
C ARG A 108 -2.67 -2.17 -12.54
N GLY A 109 -3.04 -3.28 -13.16
CA GLY A 109 -3.12 -3.44 -14.60
C GLY A 109 -4.58 -3.41 -15.06
N VAL A 110 -4.86 -2.81 -16.19
CA VAL A 110 -6.16 -2.82 -16.86
C VAL A 110 -5.95 -3.17 -18.31
N LEU A 111 -6.77 -4.07 -18.81
CA LEU A 111 -6.80 -4.44 -20.22
C LEU A 111 -8.23 -4.37 -20.74
N ASP A 112 -8.47 -3.41 -21.63
CA ASP A 112 -9.74 -3.23 -22.31
C ASP A 112 -9.90 -4.30 -23.39
N PRO A 113 -11.09 -4.91 -23.51
CA PRO A 113 -11.37 -5.83 -24.60
C PRO A 113 -11.43 -5.07 -25.92
N THR A 114 -10.93 -5.70 -26.98
CA THR A 114 -10.91 -5.10 -28.34
C THR A 114 -11.48 -6.06 -29.37
N GLY A 115 -11.99 -5.50 -30.46
CA GLY A 115 -12.55 -6.28 -31.58
C GLY A 115 -14.05 -6.56 -31.48
N ASP A 116 -14.56 -7.27 -32.47
CA ASP A 116 -15.94 -7.76 -32.55
C ASP A 116 -15.93 -9.21 -33.12
N PRO A 117 -16.15 -10.22 -32.29
CA PRO A 117 -16.48 -10.18 -30.84
C PRO A 117 -15.33 -9.61 -29.98
N PRO A 118 -15.64 -9.02 -28.80
CA PRO A 118 -14.62 -8.49 -27.87
C PRO A 118 -13.65 -9.58 -27.44
N ASP A 119 -12.33 -9.28 -27.44
CA ASP A 119 -11.28 -10.20 -26.96
C ASP A 119 -10.23 -9.43 -26.14
N TYR A 120 -9.60 -10.13 -25.16
CA TYR A 120 -8.63 -9.58 -24.23
C TYR A 120 -7.19 -9.82 -24.73
N VAL A 121 -6.90 -9.24 -25.89
CA VAL A 121 -5.58 -9.33 -26.55
C VAL A 121 -4.85 -8.01 -26.42
N GLY A 122 -3.62 -8.03 -25.90
CA GLY A 122 -2.81 -6.81 -25.79
C GLY A 122 -1.99 -6.74 -24.53
N ILE A 123 -1.48 -5.55 -24.26
CA ILE A 123 -0.65 -5.24 -23.09
C ILE A 123 -1.51 -4.47 -22.10
N GLU A 124 -1.48 -4.88 -20.83
CA GLU A 124 -2.15 -4.16 -19.75
C GLU A 124 -1.57 -2.75 -19.56
N THR A 125 -2.44 -1.77 -19.41
CA THR A 125 -2.06 -0.44 -18.93
C THR A 125 -1.83 -0.52 -17.44
N THR A 126 -0.57 -0.36 -17.00
CA THR A 126 -0.18 -0.54 -15.60
C THR A 126 0.05 0.79 -14.89
N SER A 127 -0.33 0.87 -13.62
CA SER A 127 -0.12 2.01 -12.74
C SER A 127 0.25 1.59 -11.32
N VAL A 128 1.07 2.40 -10.64
CA VAL A 128 1.34 2.24 -9.20
C VAL A 128 0.19 2.88 -8.44
N ILE A 129 -0.44 2.13 -7.53
CA ILE A 129 -1.56 2.62 -6.70
C ILE A 129 -1.20 2.78 -5.23
N ALA A 130 -0.14 2.11 -4.75
CA ALA A 130 0.47 2.35 -3.45
C ALA A 130 1.95 1.99 -3.48
N GLU A 131 2.75 2.73 -2.71
CA GLU A 131 4.18 2.51 -2.52
C GLU A 131 4.49 2.04 -1.10
N TYR A 132 5.74 1.66 -0.86
CA TYR A 132 6.22 1.19 0.45
C TYR A 132 5.48 -0.03 1.00
N VAL A 133 4.95 -0.87 0.11
CA VAL A 133 4.27 -2.12 0.45
C VAL A 133 5.27 -3.14 0.97
N ARG A 134 4.95 -3.77 2.10
CA ARG A 134 5.81 -4.73 2.81
C ARG A 134 5.21 -6.12 2.94
N ASN A 135 4.11 -6.39 2.28
CA ASN A 135 3.41 -7.66 2.34
C ASN A 135 4.33 -8.85 2.11
N THR A 136 5.07 -8.85 0.99
CA THR A 136 6.00 -9.95 0.65
C THR A 136 7.11 -10.11 1.68
N ALA A 137 7.70 -9.01 2.16
CA ALA A 137 8.77 -9.03 3.15
C ALA A 137 8.32 -9.54 4.52
N GLN A 138 7.02 -9.40 4.83
CA GLN A 138 6.41 -9.80 6.11
C GLN A 138 5.65 -11.13 6.04
N GLY A 139 5.60 -11.77 4.86
CA GLY A 139 4.81 -12.99 4.67
C GLY A 139 3.30 -12.78 4.86
N ILE A 140 2.80 -11.55 4.63
CA ILE A 140 1.39 -11.21 4.73
C ILE A 140 0.78 -11.30 3.33
N SER A 141 -0.20 -12.20 3.14
CA SER A 141 -0.96 -12.28 1.89
C SER A 141 -1.72 -10.98 1.64
N LEU A 142 -1.54 -10.40 0.46
CA LEU A 142 -2.32 -9.23 0.03
C LEU A 142 -3.79 -9.61 -0.10
N PHE A 143 -4.08 -10.76 -0.71
CA PHE A 143 -5.43 -11.27 -0.89
C PHE A 143 -5.66 -12.54 -0.10
N ARG A 144 -6.84 -12.63 0.53
CA ARG A 144 -7.41 -13.84 1.12
C ARG A 144 -8.81 -14.03 0.57
N TYR A 145 -9.15 -15.25 0.20
CA TYR A 145 -10.38 -15.58 -0.50
C TYR A 145 -11.25 -16.47 0.37
N TYR A 146 -12.56 -16.24 0.32
CA TYR A 146 -13.52 -16.96 1.14
C TYR A 146 -14.70 -17.43 0.29
N ASP A 147 -15.25 -18.57 0.65
CA ASP A 147 -16.46 -19.12 0.06
C ASP A 147 -17.75 -18.50 0.65
N GLU A 148 -18.90 -19.04 0.26
CA GLU A 148 -20.23 -18.55 0.68
C GLU A 148 -20.46 -18.69 2.19
N ILE A 149 -19.88 -19.70 2.84
CA ILE A 149 -20.00 -19.93 4.28
C ILE A 149 -18.89 -19.27 5.11
N GLY A 150 -18.01 -18.51 4.47
CA GLY A 150 -16.90 -17.80 5.11
C GLY A 150 -15.67 -18.64 5.40
N SER A 151 -15.55 -19.83 4.79
CA SER A 151 -14.33 -20.65 4.89
C SER A 151 -13.26 -20.13 3.96
N GLU A 152 -12.00 -20.04 4.46
CA GLU A 152 -10.88 -19.56 3.66
C GLU A 152 -10.47 -20.58 2.58
N ILE A 153 -10.36 -20.08 1.35
CA ILE A 153 -9.91 -20.85 0.19
C ILE A 153 -8.40 -20.72 0.08
N THR A 154 -7.67 -21.76 0.47
CA THR A 154 -6.20 -21.84 0.38
C THR A 154 -5.73 -22.51 -0.89
N ASN A 155 -6.60 -23.29 -1.54
CA ASN A 155 -6.34 -23.90 -2.85
C ASN A 155 -6.84 -22.95 -3.95
N TYR A 156 -5.94 -22.23 -4.56
CA TYR A 156 -6.24 -21.22 -5.60
C TYR A 156 -6.78 -21.79 -6.91
N THR A 157 -6.79 -23.10 -7.09
CA THR A 157 -7.48 -23.74 -8.24
C THR A 157 -8.99 -23.73 -8.08
N ASN A 158 -9.52 -23.52 -6.85
CA ASN A 158 -10.94 -23.49 -6.55
C ASN A 158 -11.53 -22.07 -6.62
N TRP A 159 -11.21 -21.34 -7.68
CA TRP A 159 -11.61 -19.94 -7.88
C TRP A 159 -13.13 -19.76 -8.06
N THR A 160 -13.86 -20.77 -8.52
CA THR A 160 -15.30 -20.71 -8.70
C THR A 160 -16.10 -20.66 -7.38
N ALA A 161 -15.49 -21.11 -6.27
CA ALA A 161 -16.10 -21.07 -4.94
C ALA A 161 -15.96 -19.70 -4.25
N VAL A 162 -15.11 -18.80 -4.75
CA VAL A 162 -14.86 -17.49 -4.13
C VAL A 162 -16.12 -16.63 -4.17
N ARG A 163 -16.48 -16.04 -3.01
CA ARG A 163 -17.57 -15.08 -2.84
C ARG A 163 -17.10 -13.77 -2.21
N PHE A 164 -16.12 -13.88 -1.31
CA PHE A 164 -15.58 -12.73 -0.59
C PHE A 164 -14.06 -12.69 -0.76
N VAL A 165 -13.52 -11.49 -0.86
CA VAL A 165 -12.08 -11.24 -0.92
C VAL A 165 -11.71 -10.25 0.17
N THR A 166 -10.74 -10.60 1.00
CA THR A 166 -10.15 -9.67 1.97
C THR A 166 -8.80 -9.21 1.43
N VAL A 167 -8.60 -7.90 1.42
CA VAL A 167 -7.37 -7.25 1.01
C VAL A 167 -6.64 -6.76 2.24
N ASN A 168 -5.39 -7.19 2.43
CA ASN A 168 -4.54 -6.78 3.55
C ASN A 168 -3.31 -6.07 3.01
N LEU A 169 -3.14 -4.80 3.34
CA LEU A 169 -2.03 -3.99 2.85
C LEU A 169 -1.14 -3.55 4.01
N ALA A 170 0.08 -4.06 4.03
CA ALA A 170 1.10 -3.69 5.00
C ALA A 170 2.01 -2.61 4.42
N VAL A 171 2.10 -1.46 5.08
CA VAL A 171 2.86 -0.28 4.59
C VAL A 171 3.87 0.18 5.63
N ASN A 172 5.12 0.44 5.20
CA ASN A 172 6.15 1.05 6.02
C ASN A 172 7.23 1.69 5.14
N VAL A 173 7.43 2.98 5.28
CA VAL A 173 8.46 3.75 4.55
C VAL A 173 9.86 3.31 4.98
N ASN A 174 10.09 3.12 6.30
CA ASN A 174 11.39 2.75 6.83
C ASN A 174 11.26 1.69 7.93
N VAL A 175 11.68 0.46 7.63
CA VAL A 175 11.60 -0.69 8.55
C VAL A 175 12.44 -0.53 9.83
N ALA A 176 13.43 0.36 9.82
CA ALA A 176 14.29 0.63 10.99
C ALA A 176 13.78 1.76 11.89
N ALA A 177 12.72 2.47 11.48
CA ALA A 177 12.16 3.59 12.24
C ALA A 177 10.82 3.24 12.89
N LEU A 178 10.53 3.92 14.02
CA LEU A 178 9.22 3.88 14.67
C LEU A 178 8.35 5.06 14.17
N PRO A 179 7.03 4.93 14.04
CA PRO A 179 6.22 3.77 14.38
C PRO A 179 6.42 2.60 13.41
N ASN A 180 6.19 1.40 13.91
CA ASN A 180 6.27 0.18 13.14
C ASN A 180 5.26 0.18 11.97
N GLN A 181 5.39 -0.84 11.11
CA GLN A 181 4.48 -1.12 10.01
C GLN A 181 3.01 -0.98 10.41
N LEU A 182 2.21 -0.36 9.54
CA LEU A 182 0.76 -0.35 9.63
C LEU A 182 0.17 -1.35 8.64
N THR A 183 -0.74 -2.18 9.12
CA THR A 183 -1.52 -3.10 8.26
C THR A 183 -2.95 -2.59 8.16
N LEU A 184 -3.39 -2.32 6.95
CA LEU A 184 -4.76 -1.96 6.61
C LEU A 184 -5.46 -3.19 6.05
N SER A 185 -6.72 -3.41 6.42
CA SER A 185 -7.51 -4.53 5.93
C SER A 185 -8.91 -4.07 5.57
N SER A 186 -9.43 -4.58 4.45
CA SER A 186 -10.83 -4.39 4.05
C SER A 186 -11.31 -5.60 3.25
N SER A 187 -12.62 -5.83 3.24
CA SER A 187 -13.24 -6.97 2.56
C SER A 187 -14.30 -6.52 1.57
N ALA A 188 -14.41 -7.24 0.50
CA ALA A 188 -15.43 -7.06 -0.52
C ALA A 188 -16.08 -8.40 -0.88
N ALA A 189 -17.38 -8.34 -1.14
CA ALA A 189 -18.09 -9.41 -1.82
C ALA A 189 -18.11 -9.14 -3.32
N ILE A 190 -17.93 -10.16 -4.15
CA ILE A 190 -18.11 -10.06 -5.60
C ILE A 190 -19.61 -10.11 -5.87
N ARG A 191 -20.20 -8.95 -6.20
CA ARG A 191 -21.64 -8.75 -6.24
C ARG A 191 -22.36 -9.75 -7.13
N ASN A 192 -21.82 -10.05 -8.31
CA ASN A 192 -22.44 -10.96 -9.28
C ASN A 192 -22.27 -12.46 -8.95
N LEU A 193 -21.58 -12.80 -7.88
CA LEU A 193 -21.40 -14.17 -7.41
C LEU A 193 -22.18 -14.49 -6.13
N ILE A 194 -22.91 -13.50 -5.56
CA ILE A 194 -23.76 -13.67 -4.39
C ILE A 194 -25.21 -13.77 -4.85
N GLY A 195 -25.88 -14.84 -4.49
CA GLY A 195 -27.34 -14.96 -4.67
C GLY A 195 -27.80 -15.73 -5.91
N HIS A 196 -27.02 -16.71 -6.36
CA HIS A 196 -27.48 -17.73 -7.32
C HIS A 196 -27.48 -19.09 -6.69
#